data_a90ce788481e2c0faa9090bcec69ced3
#
_entry.id   a90ce788481e2c0faa9090bcec69ced3
#
_cell.length_a   1.000
_cell.length_b   1.000
_cell.length_c   1.000
_cell.angle_alpha   90.00
_cell.angle_beta   90.00
_cell.angle_gamma   90.00
#
_symmetry.space_group_name_H-M   'P 1'
#
loop_
_entity.id
_entity.type
_entity.pdbx_description
1 polymer ?
#
loop_
_entity_poly.entity_id
_entity_poly.type
_entity_poly.pdbx_seq_one_letter_code
_entity_poly.pdbx_strand_id
1 'polypeptide(L)'
;MSDDILVIASPRDEARIGDYLIAAEATRSLVLQVYDERYLDIEGIDEEIAREEVLSGSVPGTTSDPPDLATISTLIRDTHVLFCKARGTMRNGVLTPETDWIPSRANSEVRKLAASELVKEVAPPGTRGIRIGRVGSDSAFAIRAESLDGRITVITGRKESGKSHLAKILLRGLLEHGAYSIVFDLNDEYGEVGQLEDGSPAGFSGLVKVMRPGRDLKLSLASVGLRSISNLLSHSLDMPGTSLREFLKIWEQLDSRDELTLASLEVAIQQWRCNEFVRDALFARFHTLASCGLFSDHPHQQFDLQDFFGLNREGGCLVISLGGVLPLNRRMVVELMLSKVVELLERRKIPPVFLFAEEAHLYLRDTYWEDLITRMRHFGVFTVFVTNQPDAIDHKIYRQVDNIFLYSFSNDADLALVSQASMADTDTVRAIVRTLPPRRCLLLGHIVGNLPVVVQVDPFDSPPSGTTRRFFQMEPEIAARRAGK
;
A
#
# COMPACT_ATOMS: atom_id res chain seq x y z
N MET A 1 32.23 6.81 3.70
CA MET A 1 32.38 7.18 2.28
C MET A 1 31.06 7.80 1.86
N SER A 2 31.09 8.86 1.05
CA SER A 2 29.87 9.35 0.41
C SER A 2 29.42 8.28 -0.59
N ASP A 3 28.18 7.78 -0.47
CA ASP A 3 27.61 6.80 -1.41
C ASP A 3 27.26 7.45 -2.76
N ASP A 4 27.65 8.71 -2.94
CA ASP A 4 27.37 9.52 -4.12
C ASP A 4 28.47 9.37 -5.16
N ILE A 5 28.08 9.01 -6.37
CA ILE A 5 28.95 8.91 -7.54
C ILE A 5 28.42 9.86 -8.62
N LEU A 6 29.33 10.69 -9.15
CA LEU A 6 29.02 11.60 -10.23
C LEU A 6 29.36 10.94 -11.56
N VAL A 7 28.40 10.92 -12.47
CA VAL A 7 28.56 10.43 -13.84
C VAL A 7 28.36 11.59 -14.79
N ILE A 8 29.36 11.86 -15.61
CA ILE A 8 29.25 12.87 -16.68
C ILE A 8 28.54 12.22 -17.86
N ALA A 9 27.43 12.79 -18.27
CA ALA A 9 26.60 12.31 -19.36
C ALA A 9 26.60 13.32 -20.53
N SER A 10 26.67 12.80 -21.74
CA SER A 10 26.51 13.58 -22.96
C SER A 10 25.04 14.02 -23.14
N PRO A 11 24.75 15.13 -23.83
CA PRO A 11 23.38 15.53 -24.19
C PRO A 11 22.58 14.48 -24.95
N ARG A 12 23.27 13.47 -25.51
CA ARG A 12 22.64 12.36 -26.25
C ARG A 12 22.26 11.19 -25.36
N ASP A 13 22.72 11.19 -24.11
CA ASP A 13 22.43 10.11 -23.16
C ASP A 13 21.05 10.32 -22.54
N GLU A 14 20.13 9.39 -22.76
CA GLU A 14 18.75 9.45 -22.28
C GLU A 14 18.58 8.91 -20.85
N ALA A 15 19.50 9.24 -19.93
CA ALA A 15 19.34 8.85 -18.53
C ALA A 15 18.44 9.88 -17.79
N ARG A 16 17.56 9.38 -16.92
CA ARG A 16 16.59 10.18 -16.14
C ARG A 16 16.64 9.83 -14.66
N ILE A 17 16.13 10.69 -13.82
CA ILE A 17 15.95 10.41 -12.40
C ILE A 17 15.15 9.10 -12.23
N GLY A 18 15.71 8.18 -11.43
CA GLY A 18 15.17 6.84 -11.20
C GLY A 18 15.76 5.75 -12.09
N ASP A 19 16.46 6.10 -13.17
CA ASP A 19 17.13 5.11 -14.03
C ASP A 19 18.33 4.48 -13.34
N TYR A 20 18.64 3.27 -13.77
CA TYR A 20 19.83 2.54 -13.33
C TYR A 20 20.92 2.60 -14.38
N LEU A 21 22.16 2.78 -13.91
CA LEU A 21 23.38 2.72 -14.71
C LEU A 21 24.25 1.58 -14.21
N ILE A 22 25.05 1.03 -15.09
CA ILE A 22 26.11 0.07 -14.77
C ILE A 22 27.45 0.69 -15.13
N ALA A 23 28.34 0.82 -14.14
CA ALA A 23 29.73 1.15 -14.36
C ALA A 23 30.54 -0.16 -14.35
N ALA A 24 30.89 -0.65 -15.55
CA ALA A 24 31.54 -1.93 -15.74
C ALA A 24 33.08 -1.79 -15.69
N GLU A 25 33.74 -2.67 -14.94
CA GLU A 25 35.18 -2.76 -14.87
C GLU A 25 35.61 -4.23 -14.85
N ALA A 26 36.23 -4.68 -15.94
CA ALA A 26 36.75 -6.05 -16.10
C ALA A 26 35.73 -7.15 -15.72
N THR A 27 35.78 -7.67 -14.49
CA THR A 27 35.00 -8.82 -14.01
C THR A 27 33.82 -8.44 -13.10
N ARG A 28 33.68 -7.16 -12.76
CA ARG A 28 32.65 -6.65 -11.85
C ARG A 28 32.07 -5.35 -12.36
N SER A 29 30.87 -5.07 -11.96
CA SER A 29 30.18 -3.84 -12.33
C SER A 29 29.48 -3.24 -11.12
N LEU A 30 29.56 -1.93 -10.95
CA LEU A 30 28.81 -1.22 -9.92
C LEU A 30 27.47 -0.77 -10.48
N VAL A 31 26.40 -1.10 -9.77
CA VAL A 31 25.04 -0.69 -10.11
C VAL A 31 24.76 0.64 -9.43
N LEU A 32 24.43 1.63 -10.23
CA LEU A 32 24.18 3.01 -9.81
C LEU A 32 22.72 3.36 -10.09
N GLN A 33 22.11 4.20 -9.25
CA GLN A 33 20.78 4.76 -9.48
C GLN A 33 20.85 6.28 -9.51
N VAL A 34 20.34 6.88 -10.59
CA VAL A 34 20.28 8.33 -10.75
C VAL A 34 19.22 8.91 -9.82
N TYR A 35 19.57 9.91 -9.00
CA TYR A 35 18.63 10.61 -8.13
C TYR A 35 18.56 12.11 -8.38
N ASP A 36 19.57 12.71 -9.03
CA ASP A 36 19.56 14.13 -9.42
C ASP A 36 20.32 14.32 -10.74
N GLU A 37 20.01 15.39 -11.46
CA GLU A 37 20.61 15.74 -12.73
C GLU A 37 20.80 17.25 -12.78
N ARG A 38 22.01 17.71 -13.14
CA ARG A 38 22.36 19.12 -13.28
C ARG A 38 23.26 19.33 -14.48
N TYR A 39 23.25 20.54 -15.03
CA TYR A 39 24.25 20.91 -16.00
C TYR A 39 25.62 20.98 -15.36
N LEU A 40 26.64 20.66 -16.15
CA LEU A 40 28.04 20.77 -15.73
C LEU A 40 28.37 22.26 -15.57
N ASP A 41 28.54 22.70 -14.32
CA ASP A 41 28.99 24.04 -14.00
C ASP A 41 30.50 24.00 -13.75
N ILE A 42 31.27 24.62 -14.66
CA ILE A 42 32.72 24.77 -14.53
C ILE A 42 33.00 26.26 -14.32
N GLU A 43 33.41 26.62 -13.11
CA GLU A 43 33.77 27.99 -12.77
C GLU A 43 34.72 28.61 -13.81
N GLY A 44 34.35 29.75 -14.37
CA GLY A 44 35.14 30.50 -15.37
C GLY A 44 34.88 30.17 -16.83
N ILE A 45 34.22 29.06 -17.18
CA ILE A 45 33.90 28.76 -18.59
C ILE A 45 32.85 29.73 -19.13
N ASP A 46 31.86 30.12 -18.37
CA ASP A 46 30.86 31.08 -18.81
C ASP A 46 31.45 32.46 -19.12
N GLU A 47 32.47 32.88 -18.38
CA GLU A 47 33.19 34.12 -18.64
C GLU A 47 34.09 34.03 -19.90
N GLU A 48 34.73 32.89 -20.14
CA GLU A 48 35.53 32.66 -21.36
C GLU A 48 34.64 32.59 -22.62
N ILE A 49 33.51 31.86 -22.53
CA ILE A 49 32.54 31.75 -23.62
C ILE A 49 31.91 33.13 -23.94
N ALA A 50 31.51 33.87 -22.89
CA ALA A 50 30.99 35.23 -23.09
C ALA A 50 32.03 36.19 -23.72
N ARG A 51 33.31 36.03 -23.38
CA ARG A 51 34.39 36.78 -24.03
C ARG A 51 34.58 36.40 -25.49
N GLU A 52 34.50 35.13 -25.84
CA GLU A 52 34.58 34.63 -27.21
C GLU A 52 33.40 35.08 -28.06
N GLU A 53 32.17 35.06 -27.54
CA GLU A 53 30.96 35.58 -28.22
C GLU A 53 31.06 37.10 -28.50
N VAL A 54 31.59 37.85 -27.55
CA VAL A 54 31.81 39.30 -27.73
C VAL A 54 32.93 39.58 -28.75
N LEU A 55 33.99 38.78 -28.76
CA LEU A 55 35.09 38.91 -29.69
C LEU A 55 34.74 38.46 -31.11
N SER A 56 33.94 37.39 -31.27
CA SER A 56 33.47 36.91 -32.58
C SER A 56 32.41 37.82 -33.22
N GLY A 57 31.62 38.56 -32.42
CA GLY A 57 30.63 39.53 -32.87
C GLY A 57 31.22 40.90 -33.32
N SER A 58 32.51 41.17 -33.08
CA SER A 58 33.12 42.51 -33.27
C SER A 58 33.93 42.70 -34.54
N VAL A 59 34.15 41.69 -35.38
CA VAL A 59 34.97 41.83 -36.60
C VAL A 59 34.27 41.22 -37.81
N PRO A 60 33.66 42.04 -38.66
CA PRO A 60 33.16 41.57 -39.96
C PRO A 60 34.35 41.28 -40.90
N GLY A 61 34.63 39.99 -41.11
CA GLY A 61 35.54 39.59 -42.21
C GLY A 61 36.70 38.66 -41.92
N THR A 62 36.84 38.13 -40.73
CA THR A 62 37.81 37.04 -40.45
C THR A 62 37.08 35.73 -40.20
N THR A 63 36.87 35.00 -41.28
CA THR A 63 36.48 33.59 -41.27
C THR A 63 37.65 32.71 -40.90
N SER A 64 37.87 32.49 -39.62
CA SER A 64 38.63 31.33 -39.14
C SER A 64 38.36 31.09 -37.68
N ASP A 65 37.11 30.83 -37.37
CA ASP A 65 36.78 30.07 -36.17
C ASP A 65 36.89 28.62 -36.59
N PRO A 66 37.77 27.82 -35.98
CA PRO A 66 37.78 26.40 -36.26
C PRO A 66 36.36 25.89 -35.89
N PRO A 67 35.66 25.20 -36.83
CA PRO A 67 34.31 24.68 -36.53
C PRO A 67 34.25 23.80 -35.31
N ASP A 68 35.39 23.46 -34.76
CA ASP A 68 35.54 22.62 -33.56
C ASP A 68 35.30 23.36 -32.24
N LEU A 69 35.62 24.65 -32.10
CA LEU A 69 35.51 25.40 -30.86
C LEU A 69 34.06 25.72 -30.50
N ALA A 70 33.26 26.17 -31.46
CA ALA A 70 31.82 26.37 -31.23
C ALA A 70 31.08 25.08 -30.90
N THR A 71 31.47 23.97 -31.54
CA THR A 71 30.93 22.65 -31.27
C THR A 71 31.33 22.17 -29.90
N ILE A 72 32.57 22.34 -29.46
CA ILE A 72 33.08 21.98 -28.13
C ILE A 72 32.38 22.82 -27.04
N SER A 73 32.24 24.13 -27.25
CA SER A 73 31.53 25.02 -26.34
C SER A 73 30.07 24.60 -26.13
N THR A 74 29.36 24.30 -27.23
CA THR A 74 27.98 23.80 -27.16
C THR A 74 27.90 22.47 -26.44
N LEU A 75 28.82 21.53 -26.70
CA LEU A 75 28.88 20.23 -26.02
C LEU A 75 29.14 20.40 -24.54
N ILE A 76 29.99 21.31 -24.11
CA ILE A 76 30.28 21.54 -22.68
C ILE A 76 29.04 22.16 -22.00
N ARG A 77 28.39 23.12 -22.61
CA ARG A 77 27.17 23.76 -22.07
C ARG A 77 26.03 22.77 -21.89
N ASP A 78 25.88 21.82 -22.80
CA ASP A 78 24.82 20.80 -22.75
C ASP A 78 25.23 19.51 -22.05
N THR A 79 26.42 19.47 -21.46
CA THR A 79 26.87 18.30 -20.67
C THR A 79 26.16 18.25 -19.33
N HIS A 80 25.62 17.11 -19.00
CA HIS A 80 24.92 16.87 -17.74
C HIS A 80 25.79 16.11 -16.75
N VAL A 81 25.60 16.36 -15.47
CA VAL A 81 26.15 15.57 -14.38
C VAL A 81 25.03 14.84 -13.69
N LEU A 82 25.06 13.54 -13.74
CA LEU A 82 24.14 12.65 -13.07
C LEU A 82 24.66 12.33 -11.67
N PHE A 83 23.87 12.63 -10.67
CA PHE A 83 24.15 12.26 -9.28
C PHE A 83 23.55 10.90 -9.02
N CYS A 84 24.38 9.94 -8.67
CA CYS A 84 24.01 8.54 -8.56
C CYS A 84 24.33 7.99 -7.16
N LYS A 85 23.45 7.12 -6.66
CA LYS A 85 23.70 6.28 -5.48
C LYS A 85 24.16 4.91 -5.92
N ALA A 86 25.22 4.39 -5.28
CA ALA A 86 25.63 3.00 -5.44
C ALA A 86 24.60 2.07 -4.79
N ARG A 87 24.12 1.07 -5.54
CA ARG A 87 23.07 0.13 -5.08
C ARG A 87 23.56 -1.29 -4.88
N GLY A 88 24.69 -1.64 -5.45
CA GLY A 88 25.28 -2.97 -5.32
C GLY A 88 26.29 -3.25 -6.39
N THR A 89 26.95 -4.39 -6.28
CA THR A 89 27.94 -4.88 -7.23
C THR A 89 27.41 -6.11 -7.96
N MET A 90 27.50 -6.09 -9.27
CA MET A 90 27.19 -7.24 -10.11
C MET A 90 28.47 -8.00 -10.43
N ARG A 91 28.51 -9.29 -10.09
CA ARG A 91 29.62 -10.21 -10.44
C ARG A 91 29.04 -11.46 -11.06
N ASN A 92 29.51 -11.80 -12.27
CA ASN A 92 29.01 -12.98 -13.02
C ASN A 92 27.47 -13.03 -13.16
N GLY A 93 26.83 -11.88 -13.34
CA GLY A 93 25.38 -11.79 -13.45
C GLY A 93 24.61 -11.91 -12.13
N VAL A 94 25.26 -11.90 -10.98
CA VAL A 94 24.63 -11.93 -9.66
C VAL A 94 24.84 -10.59 -8.97
N LEU A 95 23.76 -9.96 -8.56
CA LEU A 95 23.78 -8.72 -7.81
C LEU A 95 23.99 -8.99 -6.30
N THR A 96 24.98 -8.34 -5.72
CA THR A 96 25.25 -8.33 -4.28
C THR A 96 25.13 -6.91 -3.73
N PRO A 97 24.75 -6.70 -2.45
CA PRO A 97 24.62 -5.37 -1.86
C PRO A 97 25.97 -4.70 -1.54
N GLU A 98 27.07 -5.23 -2.05
CA GLU A 98 28.41 -4.68 -1.82
C GLU A 98 28.61 -3.39 -2.61
N THR A 99 28.99 -2.30 -1.92
CA THR A 99 29.27 -0.98 -2.50
C THR A 99 30.62 -0.40 -2.02
N ASP A 100 31.54 -1.26 -1.61
CA ASP A 100 32.79 -0.91 -0.93
C ASP A 100 33.94 -0.54 -1.88
N TRP A 101 33.67 -0.43 -3.18
CA TRP A 101 34.62 -0.09 -4.19
C TRP A 101 34.13 0.99 -5.16
N ILE A 102 35.07 1.67 -5.84
CA ILE A 102 34.75 2.70 -6.84
C ILE A 102 35.38 2.28 -8.18
N PRO A 103 34.61 2.32 -9.29
CA PRO A 103 35.13 2.03 -10.63
C PRO A 103 36.25 3.01 -11.04
N SER A 104 37.24 2.52 -11.78
CA SER A 104 38.30 3.35 -12.35
C SER A 104 37.75 4.32 -13.38
N ARG A 105 38.07 5.60 -13.26
CA ARG A 105 37.63 6.61 -14.24
C ARG A 105 38.18 6.37 -15.65
N ALA A 106 39.35 5.72 -15.75
CA ALA A 106 40.05 5.49 -17.02
C ALA A 106 39.62 4.18 -17.70
N ASN A 107 39.18 3.18 -16.89
CA ASN A 107 39.02 1.79 -17.37
C ASN A 107 37.57 1.28 -17.21
N SER A 108 36.67 2.10 -16.76
CA SER A 108 35.27 1.71 -16.64
C SER A 108 34.41 2.30 -17.76
N GLU A 109 33.47 1.50 -18.25
CA GLU A 109 32.44 1.90 -19.18
C GLU A 109 31.13 2.03 -18.44
N VAL A 110 30.43 3.16 -18.64
CA VAL A 110 29.14 3.41 -18.04
C VAL A 110 28.05 3.25 -19.11
N ARG A 111 27.05 2.42 -18.83
CA ARG A 111 25.88 2.27 -19.68
C ARG A 111 24.59 2.28 -18.87
N LYS A 112 23.49 2.64 -19.51
CA LYS A 112 22.17 2.48 -18.92
C LYS A 112 21.82 1.00 -18.79
N LEU A 113 21.29 0.61 -17.64
CA LEU A 113 20.75 -0.73 -17.41
C LEU A 113 19.40 -0.84 -18.11
N ALA A 114 19.24 -1.83 -18.98
CA ALA A 114 17.98 -2.05 -19.64
C ALA A 114 16.89 -2.47 -18.64
N ALA A 115 15.66 -1.99 -18.84
CA ALA A 115 14.53 -2.32 -17.96
C ALA A 115 14.32 -3.85 -17.84
N SER A 116 14.54 -4.60 -18.93
CA SER A 116 14.44 -6.06 -18.93
C SER A 116 15.53 -6.75 -18.09
N GLU A 117 16.73 -6.17 -18.03
CA GLU A 117 17.82 -6.66 -17.16
C GLU A 117 17.47 -6.36 -15.69
N LEU A 118 17.02 -5.13 -15.39
CA LEU A 118 16.59 -4.75 -14.05
C LEU A 118 15.46 -5.66 -13.54
N VAL A 119 14.43 -5.91 -14.35
CA VAL A 119 13.31 -6.77 -13.98
C VAL A 119 13.75 -8.19 -13.65
N LYS A 120 14.71 -8.76 -14.38
CA LYS A 120 15.24 -10.10 -14.08
C LYS A 120 15.93 -10.17 -12.72
N GLU A 121 16.61 -9.10 -12.33
CA GLU A 121 17.31 -9.03 -11.04
C GLU A 121 16.35 -8.84 -9.86
N VAL A 122 15.38 -7.90 -9.98
CA VAL A 122 14.51 -7.50 -8.86
C VAL A 122 13.27 -8.38 -8.72
N ALA A 123 12.80 -8.97 -9.82
CA ALA A 123 11.59 -9.78 -9.86
C ALA A 123 11.82 -11.05 -10.70
N PRO A 124 12.69 -11.96 -10.25
CA PRO A 124 12.93 -13.19 -10.98
C PRO A 124 11.64 -13.97 -11.16
N PRO A 125 11.44 -14.63 -12.32
CA PRO A 125 10.22 -15.35 -12.61
C PRO A 125 9.94 -16.43 -11.56
N GLY A 126 8.69 -16.55 -11.15
CA GLY A 126 8.20 -17.51 -10.17
C GLY A 126 6.90 -18.14 -10.61
N THR A 127 6.47 -19.17 -9.88
CA THR A 127 5.27 -19.94 -10.21
C THR A 127 3.97 -19.17 -9.92
N ARG A 128 4.01 -18.20 -8.99
CA ARG A 128 2.85 -17.39 -8.58
C ARG A 128 3.10 -15.91 -8.84
N GLY A 129 3.23 -15.57 -10.13
CA GLY A 129 3.44 -14.20 -10.57
C GLY A 129 2.14 -13.38 -10.54
N ILE A 130 2.16 -12.23 -9.90
CA ILE A 130 1.10 -11.22 -9.97
C ILE A 130 1.60 -10.08 -10.85
N ARG A 131 1.05 -9.97 -12.04
CA ARG A 131 1.39 -8.87 -12.95
C ARG A 131 0.80 -7.56 -12.43
N ILE A 132 1.65 -6.57 -12.20
CA ILE A 132 1.21 -5.25 -11.71
C ILE A 132 1.42 -4.14 -12.73
N GLY A 133 2.28 -4.33 -13.74
CA GLY A 133 2.52 -3.28 -14.71
C GLY A 133 3.78 -3.46 -15.54
N ARG A 134 4.49 -2.36 -15.78
CA ARG A 134 5.70 -2.30 -16.62
C ARG A 134 6.78 -1.42 -16.00
N VAL A 135 8.02 -1.79 -16.25
CA VAL A 135 9.22 -0.99 -15.95
C VAL A 135 9.77 -0.46 -17.27
N GLY A 136 10.11 0.83 -17.32
CA GLY A 136 10.48 1.49 -18.57
C GLY A 136 9.29 1.57 -19.54
N SER A 137 9.57 1.46 -20.86
CA SER A 137 8.54 1.50 -21.90
C SER A 137 7.78 0.18 -22.04
N ASP A 138 8.47 -0.98 -22.00
CA ASP A 138 7.93 -2.23 -22.50
C ASP A 138 8.17 -3.47 -21.63
N SER A 139 8.97 -3.36 -20.56
CA SER A 139 9.31 -4.53 -19.74
C SER A 139 8.19 -4.85 -18.76
N ALA A 140 7.43 -5.93 -19.01
CA ALA A 140 6.39 -6.41 -18.10
C ALA A 140 6.98 -6.70 -16.72
N PHE A 141 6.29 -6.24 -15.67
CA PHE A 141 6.69 -6.39 -14.30
C PHE A 141 5.64 -7.16 -13.50
N ALA A 142 6.07 -8.26 -12.91
CA ALA A 142 5.25 -9.09 -12.04
C ALA A 142 5.99 -9.33 -10.73
N ILE A 143 5.27 -9.27 -9.63
CA ILE A 143 5.78 -9.65 -8.31
C ILE A 143 5.40 -11.09 -8.00
N ARG A 144 6.11 -11.74 -7.12
CA ARG A 144 5.73 -13.07 -6.61
C ARG A 144 4.73 -12.90 -5.47
N ALA A 145 3.65 -13.69 -5.45
CA ALA A 145 2.68 -13.68 -4.35
C ALA A 145 3.35 -13.95 -2.99
N GLU A 146 4.39 -14.80 -2.98
CA GLU A 146 5.20 -15.11 -1.80
C GLU A 146 5.94 -13.88 -1.24
N SER A 147 6.15 -12.82 -2.04
CA SER A 147 6.75 -11.58 -1.53
C SER A 147 5.81 -10.76 -0.67
N LEU A 148 4.53 -11.09 -0.66
CA LEU A 148 3.51 -10.49 0.23
C LEU A 148 3.22 -11.39 1.44
N ASP A 149 3.53 -12.68 1.34
CA ASP A 149 3.28 -13.68 2.37
C ASP A 149 4.18 -13.44 3.60
N GLY A 150 3.60 -13.47 4.79
CA GLY A 150 4.32 -13.21 6.04
C GLY A 150 4.76 -11.76 6.24
N ARG A 151 4.24 -10.79 5.48
CA ARG A 151 4.75 -9.42 5.43
C ARG A 151 3.69 -8.35 5.60
N ILE A 152 4.15 -7.17 6.02
CA ILE A 152 3.36 -5.95 6.07
C ILE A 152 3.69 -5.10 4.84
N THR A 153 2.66 -4.78 4.08
CA THR A 153 2.76 -3.97 2.86
C THR A 153 1.99 -2.66 3.04
N VAL A 154 2.57 -1.55 2.60
CA VAL A 154 1.92 -0.23 2.60
C VAL A 154 1.81 0.28 1.16
N ILE A 155 0.61 0.68 0.76
CA ILE A 155 0.32 1.38 -0.49
C ILE A 155 -0.09 2.79 -0.12
N THR A 156 0.74 3.79 -0.46
CA THR A 156 0.51 5.16 -0.02
C THR A 156 0.81 6.18 -1.12
N GLY A 157 0.22 7.38 -1.00
CA GLY A 157 0.34 8.45 -1.98
C GLY A 157 -0.86 9.38 -1.94
N ARG A 158 -0.80 10.49 -2.67
CA ARG A 158 -1.90 11.46 -2.74
C ARG A 158 -3.21 10.83 -3.23
N LYS A 159 -4.32 11.52 -2.98
CA LYS A 159 -5.63 11.14 -3.48
C LYS A 159 -5.63 11.04 -5.02
N GLU A 160 -6.38 10.07 -5.57
CA GLU A 160 -6.50 9.82 -7.03
C GLU A 160 -5.18 9.42 -7.73
N SER A 161 -4.16 8.98 -7.00
CA SER A 161 -2.87 8.55 -7.59
C SER A 161 -2.87 7.13 -8.18
N GLY A 162 -3.85 6.29 -7.80
CA GLY A 162 -3.98 4.91 -8.27
C GLY A 162 -3.79 3.84 -7.18
N LYS A 163 -3.80 4.21 -5.89
CA LYS A 163 -3.60 3.27 -4.76
C LYS A 163 -4.60 2.11 -4.73
N SER A 164 -5.89 2.43 -4.67
CA SER A 164 -6.97 1.42 -4.63
C SER A 164 -6.96 0.56 -5.89
N HIS A 165 -6.54 1.13 -7.02
CA HIS A 165 -6.37 0.40 -8.27
C HIS A 165 -5.29 -0.69 -8.16
N LEU A 166 -4.10 -0.35 -7.66
CA LEU A 166 -3.04 -1.31 -7.39
C LEU A 166 -3.46 -2.35 -6.34
N ALA A 167 -4.13 -1.93 -5.28
CA ALA A 167 -4.63 -2.84 -4.25
C ALA A 167 -5.60 -3.89 -4.82
N LYS A 168 -6.48 -3.50 -5.76
CA LYS A 168 -7.36 -4.43 -6.48
C LYS A 168 -6.58 -5.40 -7.37
N ILE A 169 -5.53 -4.94 -8.06
CA ILE A 169 -4.65 -5.82 -8.86
C ILE A 169 -3.99 -6.87 -7.96
N LEU A 170 -3.45 -6.45 -6.80
CA LEU A 170 -2.83 -7.37 -5.84
C LEU A 170 -3.84 -8.36 -5.28
N LEU A 171 -5.02 -7.89 -4.88
CA LEU A 171 -6.11 -8.73 -4.36
C LEU A 171 -6.53 -9.77 -5.39
N ARG A 172 -6.76 -9.35 -6.64
CA ARG A 172 -7.12 -10.26 -7.74
C ARG A 172 -6.05 -11.32 -7.98
N GLY A 173 -4.80 -10.89 -8.08
CA GLY A 173 -3.70 -11.83 -8.29
C GLY A 173 -3.54 -12.83 -7.12
N LEU A 174 -3.76 -12.41 -5.88
CA LEU A 174 -3.78 -13.32 -4.74
C LEU A 174 -4.92 -14.34 -4.82
N LEU A 175 -6.13 -13.90 -5.24
CA LEU A 175 -7.28 -14.79 -5.42
C LEU A 175 -7.06 -15.81 -6.54
N GLU A 176 -6.45 -15.40 -7.66
CA GLU A 176 -6.08 -16.28 -8.77
C GLU A 176 -5.10 -17.38 -8.33
N HIS A 177 -4.34 -17.13 -7.28
CA HIS A 177 -3.41 -18.10 -6.66
C HIS A 177 -3.99 -18.83 -5.44
N GLY A 178 -5.30 -18.74 -5.21
CA GLY A 178 -5.99 -19.46 -4.15
C GLY A 178 -5.78 -18.89 -2.75
N ALA A 179 -5.42 -17.62 -2.61
CA ALA A 179 -5.28 -16.99 -1.31
C ALA A 179 -6.64 -16.64 -0.68
N TYR A 180 -6.65 -16.57 0.65
CA TYR A 180 -7.79 -16.05 1.40
C TYR A 180 -7.55 -14.59 1.76
N SER A 181 -8.57 -13.76 1.57
CA SER A 181 -8.48 -12.32 1.80
C SER A 181 -9.69 -11.76 2.53
N ILE A 182 -9.45 -10.75 3.35
CA ILE A 182 -10.49 -9.92 3.97
C ILE A 182 -10.20 -8.48 3.57
N VAL A 183 -11.22 -7.76 3.12
CA VAL A 183 -11.10 -6.36 2.71
C VAL A 183 -12.02 -5.52 3.58
N PHE A 184 -11.47 -4.53 4.27
CA PHE A 184 -12.23 -3.44 4.86
C PHE A 184 -12.38 -2.31 3.84
N ASP A 185 -13.52 -2.28 3.19
CA ASP A 185 -13.83 -1.39 2.07
C ASP A 185 -14.63 -0.18 2.55
N LEU A 186 -13.94 0.95 2.70
CA LEU A 186 -14.55 2.17 3.21
C LEU A 186 -15.32 2.95 2.14
N ASN A 187 -14.88 2.85 0.90
CA ASN A 187 -15.39 3.66 -0.21
C ASN A 187 -16.28 2.89 -1.18
N ASP A 188 -16.62 1.64 -0.85
CA ASP A 188 -17.38 0.72 -1.72
C ASP A 188 -16.70 0.52 -3.10
N GLU A 189 -15.36 0.39 -3.09
CA GLU A 189 -14.55 0.25 -4.30
C GLU A 189 -14.26 -1.21 -4.69
N TYR A 190 -14.37 -2.17 -3.76
CA TYR A 190 -13.96 -3.57 -3.96
C TYR A 190 -15.11 -4.52 -4.31
N GLY A 191 -16.34 -4.03 -4.28
CA GLY A 191 -17.51 -4.87 -4.55
C GLY A 191 -17.52 -5.55 -5.92
N GLU A 192 -16.86 -4.94 -6.89
CA GLU A 192 -16.84 -5.40 -8.28
C GLU A 192 -15.52 -6.08 -8.69
N VAL A 193 -14.64 -6.39 -7.73
CA VAL A 193 -13.35 -7.08 -8.01
C VAL A 193 -13.55 -8.43 -8.70
N GLY A 194 -14.69 -9.10 -8.43
CA GLY A 194 -15.07 -10.35 -9.09
C GLY A 194 -15.66 -10.20 -10.49
N GLN A 195 -15.68 -8.99 -11.08
CA GLN A 195 -16.24 -8.73 -12.40
C GLN A 195 -15.16 -8.23 -13.37
N LEU A 196 -15.36 -8.48 -14.67
CA LEU A 196 -14.58 -7.90 -15.76
C LEU A 196 -15.13 -6.51 -16.14
N GLU A 197 -14.43 -5.76 -17.00
CA GLU A 197 -14.79 -4.40 -17.42
C GLU A 197 -16.21 -4.32 -18.06
N ASP A 198 -16.62 -5.36 -18.75
CA ASP A 198 -17.95 -5.49 -19.35
C ASP A 198 -19.05 -5.88 -18.36
N GLY A 199 -18.73 -6.02 -17.06
CA GLY A 199 -19.65 -6.46 -16.02
C GLY A 199 -19.87 -7.97 -15.96
N SER A 200 -19.26 -8.75 -16.85
CA SER A 200 -19.32 -10.22 -16.80
C SER A 200 -18.54 -10.76 -15.59
N PRO A 201 -18.95 -11.92 -15.01
CA PRO A 201 -18.24 -12.51 -13.89
C PRO A 201 -16.84 -12.99 -14.31
N ALA A 202 -15.83 -12.61 -13.53
CA ALA A 202 -14.49 -13.20 -13.64
C ALA A 202 -14.50 -14.66 -13.19
N GLY A 203 -13.52 -15.47 -13.62
CA GLY A 203 -13.45 -16.90 -13.28
C GLY A 203 -13.46 -17.21 -11.79
N PHE A 204 -13.05 -16.25 -10.95
CA PHE A 204 -13.05 -16.34 -9.48
C PHE A 204 -14.20 -15.56 -8.81
N SER A 205 -15.20 -15.09 -9.57
CA SER A 205 -16.32 -14.28 -9.04
C SER A 205 -17.07 -14.97 -7.89
N GLY A 206 -17.23 -16.29 -7.95
CA GLY A 206 -17.84 -17.09 -6.89
C GLY A 206 -17.06 -17.12 -5.57
N LEU A 207 -15.78 -16.72 -5.58
CA LEU A 207 -14.94 -16.64 -4.39
C LEU A 207 -15.05 -15.29 -3.66
N VAL A 208 -15.70 -14.28 -4.27
CA VAL A 208 -15.84 -12.94 -3.69
C VAL A 208 -17.22 -12.79 -3.07
N LYS A 209 -17.26 -12.53 -1.77
CA LYS A 209 -18.50 -12.26 -1.01
C LYS A 209 -18.44 -10.87 -0.42
N VAL A 210 -19.40 -10.01 -0.82
CA VAL A 210 -19.55 -8.66 -0.27
C VAL A 210 -20.59 -8.68 0.82
N MET A 211 -20.27 -8.15 1.99
CA MET A 211 -21.18 -8.10 3.14
C MET A 211 -21.20 -6.71 3.78
N ARG A 212 -22.37 -6.30 4.22
CA ARG A 212 -22.64 -5.00 4.86
C ARG A 212 -23.01 -5.19 6.33
N PRO A 213 -22.26 -4.57 7.27
CA PRO A 213 -22.61 -4.62 8.69
C PRO A 213 -24.04 -4.16 8.96
N GLY A 214 -24.77 -4.93 9.78
CA GLY A 214 -26.16 -4.64 10.13
C GLY A 214 -27.20 -5.05 9.08
N ARG A 215 -26.79 -5.44 7.89
CA ARG A 215 -27.69 -5.92 6.84
C ARG A 215 -27.55 -7.43 6.65
N ASP A 216 -26.47 -7.85 6.02
CA ASP A 216 -26.11 -9.23 5.69
C ASP A 216 -24.91 -9.75 6.51
N LEU A 217 -24.10 -8.87 7.09
CA LEU A 217 -23.11 -9.24 8.10
C LEU A 217 -23.73 -9.06 9.49
N LYS A 218 -24.17 -10.17 10.07
CA LYS A 218 -24.65 -10.25 11.45
C LYS A 218 -23.99 -11.44 12.16
N LEU A 219 -23.64 -11.25 13.42
CA LEU A 219 -22.95 -12.22 14.25
C LEU A 219 -23.80 -12.65 15.43
N SER A 220 -23.59 -13.83 16.00
CA SER A 220 -24.12 -14.14 17.31
C SER A 220 -23.16 -13.70 18.41
N LEU A 221 -23.67 -13.37 19.58
CA LEU A 221 -22.83 -13.06 20.74
C LEU A 221 -21.94 -14.27 21.11
N ALA A 222 -22.51 -15.47 21.08
CA ALA A 222 -21.77 -16.70 21.38
C ALA A 222 -20.63 -16.96 20.38
N SER A 223 -20.86 -16.71 19.07
CA SER A 223 -19.82 -16.93 18.06
C SER A 223 -18.66 -15.93 18.17
N VAL A 224 -18.95 -14.69 18.56
CA VAL A 224 -17.92 -13.64 18.79
C VAL A 224 -17.11 -13.94 20.05
N GLY A 225 -17.77 -14.42 21.10
CA GLY A 225 -17.15 -14.83 22.34
C GLY A 225 -16.80 -13.71 23.31
N LEU A 226 -16.67 -14.09 24.58
CA LEU A 226 -16.43 -13.15 25.69
C LEU A 226 -15.20 -12.28 25.52
N ARG A 227 -14.09 -12.87 25.04
CA ARG A 227 -12.80 -12.16 24.88
C ARG A 227 -12.93 -10.98 23.94
N SER A 228 -13.54 -11.19 22.76
CA SER A 228 -13.70 -10.13 21.75
C SER A 228 -14.65 -9.03 22.21
N ILE A 229 -15.77 -9.42 22.86
CA ILE A 229 -16.72 -8.44 23.42
C ILE A 229 -16.10 -7.65 24.58
N SER A 230 -15.33 -8.29 25.47
CA SER A 230 -14.65 -7.62 26.57
C SER A 230 -13.62 -6.61 26.08
N ASN A 231 -12.83 -6.97 25.05
CA ASN A 231 -11.88 -6.05 24.42
C ASN A 231 -12.59 -4.85 23.83
N LEU A 232 -13.66 -5.08 23.07
CA LEU A 232 -14.48 -4.02 22.49
C LEU A 232 -15.03 -3.05 23.56
N LEU A 233 -15.62 -3.61 24.62
CA LEU A 233 -16.18 -2.82 25.71
C LEU A 233 -15.13 -1.99 26.44
N SER A 234 -13.93 -2.54 26.63
CA SER A 234 -12.82 -1.89 27.34
C SER A 234 -12.15 -0.82 26.52
N HIS A 235 -11.84 -1.11 25.24
CA HIS A 235 -10.97 -0.26 24.41
C HIS A 235 -11.74 0.68 23.49
N SER A 236 -12.83 0.19 22.86
CA SER A 236 -13.60 1.01 21.92
C SER A 236 -14.75 1.77 22.57
N LEU A 237 -15.31 1.22 23.67
CA LEU A 237 -16.45 1.82 24.37
C LEU A 237 -16.12 2.39 25.75
N ASP A 238 -14.85 2.38 26.15
CA ASP A 238 -14.34 2.94 27.40
C ASP A 238 -15.20 2.52 28.63
N MET A 239 -15.47 1.22 28.75
CA MET A 239 -16.25 0.69 29.86
C MET A 239 -15.41 0.74 31.15
N PRO A 240 -15.92 1.34 32.24
CA PRO A 240 -15.20 1.33 33.52
C PRO A 240 -14.92 -0.10 34.00
N GLY A 241 -13.73 -0.34 34.55
CA GLY A 241 -13.31 -1.69 34.99
C GLY A 241 -14.21 -2.33 36.04
N THR A 242 -14.93 -1.55 36.86
CA THR A 242 -15.98 -2.04 37.79
C THR A 242 -17.16 -2.59 37.01
N SER A 243 -17.63 -1.85 36.00
CA SER A 243 -18.75 -2.28 35.16
C SER A 243 -18.38 -3.47 34.29
N LEU A 244 -17.16 -3.51 33.76
CA LEU A 244 -16.67 -4.65 33.01
C LEU A 244 -16.66 -5.94 33.84
N ARG A 245 -16.24 -5.88 35.12
CA ARG A 245 -16.28 -7.06 36.01
C ARG A 245 -17.69 -7.57 36.23
N GLU A 246 -18.66 -6.70 36.39
CA GLU A 246 -20.06 -7.12 36.50
C GLU A 246 -20.60 -7.67 35.18
N PHE A 247 -20.23 -7.09 34.05
CA PHE A 247 -20.56 -7.63 32.73
C PHE A 247 -20.04 -9.05 32.53
N LEU A 248 -18.81 -9.34 32.94
CA LEU A 248 -18.22 -10.70 32.85
C LEU A 248 -19.06 -11.72 33.64
N LYS A 249 -19.51 -11.37 34.86
CA LYS A 249 -20.37 -12.25 35.66
C LYS A 249 -21.72 -12.52 35.01
N ILE A 250 -22.34 -11.46 34.45
CA ILE A 250 -23.60 -11.60 33.71
C ILE A 250 -23.43 -12.53 32.53
N TRP A 251 -22.36 -12.32 31.75
CA TRP A 251 -22.05 -13.14 30.59
C TRP A 251 -21.84 -14.61 30.96
N GLU A 252 -20.99 -14.90 31.93
CA GLU A 252 -20.72 -16.27 32.40
C GLU A 252 -22.00 -16.98 32.91
N GLN A 253 -22.89 -16.25 33.58
CA GLN A 253 -24.17 -16.78 34.03
C GLN A 253 -25.09 -17.17 32.86
N LEU A 254 -25.19 -16.33 31.82
CA LEU A 254 -26.02 -16.63 30.65
C LEU A 254 -25.41 -17.73 29.78
N ASP A 255 -24.11 -17.71 29.59
CA ASP A 255 -23.36 -18.69 28.78
C ASP A 255 -23.46 -20.08 29.42
N SER A 256 -23.34 -20.20 30.74
CA SER A 256 -23.47 -21.49 31.47
C SER A 256 -24.87 -22.12 31.36
N ARG A 257 -25.90 -21.32 30.96
CA ARG A 257 -27.27 -21.78 30.76
C ARG A 257 -27.64 -21.95 29.29
N ASP A 258 -26.71 -21.69 28.39
CA ASP A 258 -26.97 -21.65 26.95
C ASP A 258 -28.07 -20.63 26.57
N GLU A 259 -28.18 -19.53 27.35
CA GLU A 259 -29.16 -18.47 27.18
C GLU A 259 -28.57 -17.17 26.64
N LEU A 260 -27.36 -17.22 26.06
CA LEU A 260 -26.63 -16.03 25.64
C LEU A 260 -27.18 -15.43 24.34
N THR A 261 -28.10 -14.47 24.49
CA THR A 261 -28.71 -13.69 23.40
C THR A 261 -28.67 -12.19 23.73
N LEU A 262 -28.89 -11.33 22.75
CA LEU A 262 -29.02 -9.88 23.00
C LEU A 262 -30.18 -9.60 23.98
N ALA A 263 -31.30 -10.26 23.76
CA ALA A 263 -32.50 -10.07 24.57
C ALA A 263 -32.29 -10.50 26.03
N SER A 264 -31.70 -11.69 26.25
CA SER A 264 -31.41 -12.15 27.62
C SER A 264 -30.34 -11.33 28.32
N LEU A 265 -29.32 -10.83 27.58
CA LEU A 265 -28.29 -9.95 28.12
C LEU A 265 -28.88 -8.61 28.56
N GLU A 266 -29.81 -8.04 27.79
CA GLU A 266 -30.51 -6.79 28.16
C GLU A 266 -31.31 -6.95 29.47
N VAL A 267 -32.12 -8.02 29.55
CA VAL A 267 -32.90 -8.34 30.75
C VAL A 267 -32.02 -8.57 31.95
N ALA A 268 -30.91 -9.32 31.78
CA ALA A 268 -29.97 -9.61 32.85
C ALA A 268 -29.30 -8.32 33.35
N ILE A 269 -28.87 -7.41 32.48
CA ILE A 269 -28.29 -6.11 32.89
C ILE A 269 -29.30 -5.28 33.68
N GLN A 270 -30.56 -5.21 33.23
CA GLN A 270 -31.61 -4.46 33.91
C GLN A 270 -31.89 -5.00 35.33
N GLN A 271 -31.87 -6.31 35.50
CA GLN A 271 -32.16 -6.98 36.77
C GLN A 271 -30.94 -7.16 37.67
N TRP A 272 -29.72 -6.84 37.17
CA TRP A 272 -28.49 -7.08 37.90
C TRP A 272 -28.39 -6.22 39.16
N ARG A 273 -28.12 -6.85 40.29
CA ARG A 273 -27.96 -6.17 41.58
C ARG A 273 -26.56 -5.61 41.71
N CYS A 274 -26.39 -4.34 41.35
CA CYS A 274 -25.14 -3.58 41.48
C CYS A 274 -25.44 -2.11 41.81
N ASN A 275 -24.39 -1.32 42.01
CA ASN A 275 -24.50 0.12 42.17
C ASN A 275 -25.12 0.76 40.91
N GLU A 276 -25.94 1.78 41.09
CA GLU A 276 -26.68 2.47 40.02
C GLU A 276 -25.73 3.00 38.93
N PHE A 277 -24.61 3.65 39.29
CA PHE A 277 -23.64 4.14 38.33
C PHE A 277 -23.00 3.00 37.49
N VAL A 278 -22.79 1.82 38.09
CA VAL A 278 -22.27 0.64 37.40
C VAL A 278 -23.32 0.12 36.40
N ARG A 279 -24.58 0.07 36.81
CA ARG A 279 -25.69 -0.37 35.96
C ARG A 279 -25.91 0.57 34.78
N ASP A 280 -25.90 1.89 35.02
CA ASP A 280 -26.04 2.89 33.96
C ASP A 280 -24.89 2.80 32.94
N ALA A 281 -23.67 2.60 33.41
CA ALA A 281 -22.53 2.40 32.54
C ALA A 281 -22.65 1.10 31.71
N LEU A 282 -23.12 0.00 32.29
CA LEU A 282 -23.40 -1.25 31.60
C LEU A 282 -24.46 -1.06 30.53
N PHE A 283 -25.57 -0.43 30.92
CA PHE A 283 -26.71 -0.23 30.03
C PHE A 283 -26.37 0.65 28.83
N ALA A 284 -25.65 1.76 29.05
CA ALA A 284 -25.23 2.64 27.99
C ALA A 284 -24.33 1.95 26.95
N ARG A 285 -23.35 1.12 27.40
CA ARG A 285 -22.45 0.40 26.50
C ARG A 285 -23.14 -0.75 25.80
N PHE A 286 -24.02 -1.46 26.52
CA PHE A 286 -24.84 -2.49 25.90
C PHE A 286 -25.74 -1.92 24.82
N HIS A 287 -26.41 -0.79 25.05
CA HIS A 287 -27.22 -0.14 24.02
C HIS A 287 -26.41 0.28 22.80
N THR A 288 -25.20 0.78 23.01
CA THR A 288 -24.30 1.09 21.89
C THR A 288 -23.94 -0.17 21.10
N LEU A 289 -23.63 -1.27 21.81
CA LEU A 289 -23.34 -2.56 21.19
C LEU A 289 -24.55 -3.10 20.40
N ALA A 290 -25.74 -3.08 20.99
CA ALA A 290 -26.96 -3.59 20.37
C ALA A 290 -27.41 -2.74 19.17
N SER A 291 -27.27 -1.40 19.27
CA SER A 291 -27.70 -0.46 18.23
C SER A 291 -26.80 -0.46 16.99
N CYS A 292 -25.59 -1.04 17.03
CA CYS A 292 -24.73 -1.13 15.85
C CYS A 292 -25.28 -2.04 14.73
N GLY A 293 -26.31 -2.86 15.05
CA GLY A 293 -26.97 -3.76 14.11
C GLY A 293 -26.13 -4.97 13.69
N LEU A 294 -24.92 -5.14 14.25
CA LEU A 294 -24.01 -6.22 13.88
C LEU A 294 -24.39 -7.57 14.50
N PHE A 295 -25.27 -7.58 15.50
CA PHE A 295 -25.67 -8.81 16.20
C PHE A 295 -27.09 -9.24 15.84
N SER A 296 -27.33 -10.54 15.84
CA SER A 296 -28.66 -11.12 15.66
C SER A 296 -28.80 -12.38 16.51
N ASP A 297 -29.95 -12.52 17.14
CA ASP A 297 -30.34 -13.75 17.87
C ASP A 297 -30.96 -14.79 16.93
N HIS A 298 -31.23 -14.45 15.67
CA HIS A 298 -31.80 -15.37 14.68
C HIS A 298 -30.72 -16.15 13.92
N PRO A 299 -30.63 -17.49 14.08
CA PRO A 299 -29.55 -18.30 13.46
C PRO A 299 -29.44 -18.14 11.95
N HIS A 300 -30.57 -18.00 11.23
CA HIS A 300 -30.58 -17.85 9.77
C HIS A 300 -29.98 -16.51 9.26
N GLN A 301 -29.83 -15.53 10.14
CA GLN A 301 -29.25 -14.24 9.81
C GLN A 301 -27.76 -14.16 10.18
N GLN A 302 -27.26 -15.13 10.93
CA GLN A 302 -25.89 -15.12 11.43
C GLN A 302 -24.93 -15.56 10.35
N PHE A 303 -23.82 -14.83 10.24
CA PHE A 303 -22.70 -15.18 9.39
C PHE A 303 -21.61 -15.86 10.22
N ASP A 304 -21.18 -17.02 9.75
CA ASP A 304 -20.04 -17.72 10.34
C ASP A 304 -18.80 -17.57 9.47
N LEU A 305 -17.76 -16.99 10.04
CA LEU A 305 -16.50 -16.75 9.35
C LEU A 305 -15.73 -18.07 9.10
N GLN A 306 -15.84 -19.04 10.02
CA GLN A 306 -15.22 -20.35 9.87
C GLN A 306 -15.86 -21.13 8.72
N ASP A 307 -17.18 -21.07 8.60
CA ASP A 307 -17.91 -21.72 7.50
C ASP A 307 -17.53 -21.10 6.17
N PHE A 308 -17.42 -19.76 6.08
CA PHE A 308 -17.03 -19.08 4.85
C PHE A 308 -15.68 -19.58 4.34
N PHE A 309 -14.66 -19.64 5.19
CA PHE A 309 -13.33 -20.10 4.80
C PHE A 309 -13.28 -21.63 4.60
N GLY A 310 -14.06 -22.40 5.34
CA GLY A 310 -14.13 -23.85 5.22
C GLY A 310 -14.83 -24.33 3.94
N LEU A 311 -15.80 -23.59 3.44
CA LEU A 311 -16.53 -23.89 2.21
C LEU A 311 -15.73 -23.57 0.94
N ASN A 312 -14.91 -22.53 0.98
CA ASN A 312 -14.13 -22.07 -0.17
C ASN A 312 -12.71 -22.66 -0.16
N ARG A 313 -12.55 -23.92 -0.56
CA ARG A 313 -11.25 -24.62 -0.51
C ARG A 313 -10.19 -24.07 -1.48
N GLU A 314 -10.60 -23.33 -2.50
CA GLU A 314 -9.74 -22.77 -3.56
C GLU A 314 -9.34 -21.30 -3.31
N GLY A 315 -9.53 -20.82 -2.07
CA GLY A 315 -9.33 -19.43 -1.70
C GLY A 315 -10.67 -18.71 -1.50
N GLY A 316 -10.62 -17.43 -1.17
CA GLY A 316 -11.84 -16.64 -1.00
C GLY A 316 -11.57 -15.21 -0.55
N CYS A 317 -12.46 -14.30 -0.89
CA CYS A 317 -12.41 -12.91 -0.52
C CYS A 317 -13.70 -12.47 0.18
N LEU A 318 -13.58 -12.03 1.43
CA LEU A 318 -14.67 -11.39 2.16
C LEU A 318 -14.48 -9.88 2.12
N VAL A 319 -15.32 -9.18 1.37
CA VAL A 319 -15.35 -7.72 1.33
C VAL A 319 -16.37 -7.22 2.35
N ILE A 320 -15.91 -6.49 3.35
CA ILE A 320 -16.76 -5.86 4.37
C ILE A 320 -16.92 -4.38 3.97
N SER A 321 -18.09 -4.07 3.39
CA SER A 321 -18.44 -2.72 2.96
C SER A 321 -18.73 -1.87 4.19
N LEU A 322 -17.86 -0.88 4.44
CA LEU A 322 -17.96 0.07 5.56
C LEU A 322 -18.51 1.42 5.11
N GLY A 323 -18.85 1.56 3.83
CA GLY A 323 -19.48 2.75 3.27
C GLY A 323 -20.82 3.04 3.94
N GLY A 324 -21.00 4.29 4.38
CA GLY A 324 -22.24 4.71 5.09
C GLY A 324 -22.37 4.21 6.53
N VAL A 325 -21.44 3.39 7.05
CA VAL A 325 -21.43 2.98 8.46
C VAL A 325 -20.89 4.11 9.33
N LEU A 326 -21.57 4.41 10.44
CA LEU A 326 -21.16 5.46 11.38
C LEU A 326 -19.73 5.18 11.93
N PRO A 327 -18.91 6.20 12.20
CA PRO A 327 -17.51 6.01 12.60
C PRO A 327 -17.33 5.07 13.80
N LEU A 328 -18.15 5.21 14.85
CA LEU A 328 -18.10 4.34 16.03
C LEU A 328 -18.44 2.88 15.66
N ASN A 329 -19.52 2.66 14.91
CA ASN A 329 -19.91 1.32 14.49
C ASN A 329 -18.88 0.68 13.56
N ARG A 330 -18.22 1.48 12.71
CA ARG A 330 -17.13 1.03 11.85
C ARG A 330 -15.96 0.48 12.67
N ARG A 331 -15.51 1.22 13.70
CA ARG A 331 -14.46 0.77 14.62
C ARG A 331 -14.86 -0.55 15.30
N MET A 332 -16.09 -0.63 15.80
CA MET A 332 -16.60 -1.85 16.43
C MET A 332 -16.59 -3.06 15.48
N VAL A 333 -17.08 -2.88 14.25
CA VAL A 333 -17.06 -3.93 13.22
C VAL A 333 -15.65 -4.44 12.96
N VAL A 334 -14.72 -3.52 12.70
CA VAL A 334 -13.32 -3.87 12.41
C VAL A 334 -12.70 -4.61 13.61
N GLU A 335 -12.89 -4.10 14.83
CA GLU A 335 -12.34 -4.70 16.03
C GLU A 335 -12.88 -6.12 16.27
N LEU A 336 -14.20 -6.32 16.15
CA LEU A 336 -14.81 -7.63 16.33
C LEU A 336 -14.36 -8.60 15.23
N MET A 337 -14.36 -8.20 13.98
CA MET A 337 -13.95 -9.06 12.86
C MET A 337 -12.49 -9.50 12.99
N LEU A 338 -11.61 -8.57 13.31
CA LEU A 338 -10.20 -8.89 13.48
C LEU A 338 -9.97 -9.77 14.72
N SER A 339 -10.61 -9.47 15.85
CA SER A 339 -10.53 -10.32 17.05
C SER A 339 -10.95 -11.76 16.73
N LYS A 340 -12.03 -11.92 15.96
CA LYS A 340 -12.52 -13.24 15.57
C LYS A 340 -11.58 -13.95 14.59
N VAL A 341 -11.04 -13.24 13.62
CA VAL A 341 -10.04 -13.79 12.69
C VAL A 341 -8.82 -14.30 13.44
N VAL A 342 -8.27 -13.51 14.35
CA VAL A 342 -7.10 -13.91 15.15
C VAL A 342 -7.42 -15.12 16.03
N GLU A 343 -8.58 -15.15 16.69
CA GLU A 343 -9.01 -16.31 17.49
C GLU A 343 -9.07 -17.60 16.65
N LEU A 344 -9.67 -17.52 15.46
CA LEU A 344 -9.80 -18.67 14.56
C LEU A 344 -8.45 -19.15 14.02
N LEU A 345 -7.53 -18.22 13.74
CA LEU A 345 -6.15 -18.51 13.32
C LEU A 345 -5.35 -19.15 14.46
N GLU A 346 -5.41 -18.62 15.70
CA GLU A 346 -4.78 -19.21 16.89
C GLU A 346 -5.23 -20.66 17.10
N ARG A 347 -6.51 -20.92 16.87
CA ARG A 347 -7.10 -22.25 16.95
C ARG A 347 -6.91 -23.11 15.69
N ARG A 348 -6.24 -22.59 14.66
CA ARG A 348 -6.05 -23.24 13.35
C ARG A 348 -7.36 -23.70 12.69
N LYS A 349 -8.43 -22.92 12.87
CA LYS A 349 -9.75 -23.18 12.29
C LYS A 349 -9.93 -22.59 10.90
N ILE A 350 -9.12 -21.61 10.55
CA ILE A 350 -9.06 -20.99 9.22
C ILE A 350 -7.59 -20.95 8.76
N PRO A 351 -7.34 -20.90 7.44
CA PRO A 351 -6.00 -20.70 6.89
C PRO A 351 -5.51 -19.27 7.11
N PRO A 352 -4.20 -18.99 6.91
CA PRO A 352 -3.68 -17.64 6.87
C PRO A 352 -4.43 -16.76 5.86
N VAL A 353 -4.57 -15.47 6.18
CA VAL A 353 -5.37 -14.53 5.39
C VAL A 353 -4.59 -13.25 5.08
N PHE A 354 -4.84 -12.69 3.89
CA PHE A 354 -4.41 -11.35 3.54
C PHE A 354 -5.48 -10.34 3.97
N LEU A 355 -5.08 -9.31 4.68
CA LEU A 355 -5.97 -8.25 5.14
C LEU A 355 -5.71 -6.97 4.35
N PHE A 356 -6.67 -6.53 3.56
CA PHE A 356 -6.64 -5.23 2.89
C PHE A 356 -7.39 -4.21 3.74
N ALA A 357 -6.66 -3.23 4.26
CA ALA A 357 -7.18 -2.19 5.13
C ALA A 357 -7.16 -0.84 4.40
N GLU A 358 -8.30 -0.50 3.75
CA GLU A 358 -8.41 0.76 3.01
C GLU A 358 -8.71 1.91 3.96
N GLU A 359 -7.99 3.03 3.77
CA GLU A 359 -8.06 4.23 4.63
C GLU A 359 -7.96 3.86 6.13
N ALA A 360 -7.04 2.96 6.44
CA ALA A 360 -6.86 2.33 7.74
C ALA A 360 -6.78 3.34 8.91
N HIS A 361 -6.26 4.52 8.65
CA HIS A 361 -6.15 5.61 9.62
C HIS A 361 -7.51 6.06 10.19
N LEU A 362 -8.63 5.80 9.49
CA LEU A 362 -9.98 6.20 9.93
C LEU A 362 -10.60 5.26 10.97
N TYR A 363 -10.00 4.10 11.21
CA TYR A 363 -10.57 3.11 12.14
C TYR A 363 -9.54 2.31 12.94
N LEU A 364 -8.24 2.46 12.66
CA LEU A 364 -7.18 1.80 13.42
C LEU A 364 -6.60 2.69 14.53
N ARG A 365 -6.77 4.00 14.44
CA ARG A 365 -6.24 4.94 15.41
C ARG A 365 -6.91 4.76 16.78
N ASP A 366 -6.11 4.80 17.86
CA ASP A 366 -6.58 4.65 19.23
C ASP A 366 -7.27 3.31 19.54
N THR A 367 -6.91 2.23 18.82
CA THR A 367 -7.45 0.89 19.05
C THR A 367 -6.40 -0.05 19.63
N TYR A 368 -6.86 -1.15 20.21
CA TYR A 368 -6.05 -2.29 20.66
C TYR A 368 -5.14 -2.86 19.54
N TRP A 369 -5.39 -2.46 18.30
CA TRP A 369 -4.75 -2.97 17.09
C TRP A 369 -3.32 -2.52 16.90
N GLU A 370 -2.90 -1.37 17.45
CA GLU A 370 -1.53 -0.89 17.34
C GLU A 370 -0.52 -1.93 17.86
N ASP A 371 -0.83 -2.55 19.00
CA ASP A 371 0.00 -3.63 19.54
C ASP A 371 -0.24 -4.98 18.85
N LEU A 372 -1.41 -5.21 18.29
CA LEU A 372 -1.78 -6.48 17.69
C LEU A 372 -1.25 -6.63 16.26
N ILE A 373 -1.24 -5.57 15.46
CA ILE A 373 -0.72 -5.58 14.07
C ILE A 373 0.72 -6.11 14.04
N THR A 374 1.54 -5.74 15.02
CA THR A 374 2.91 -6.22 15.12
C THR A 374 3.01 -7.73 15.33
N ARG A 375 1.99 -8.34 15.93
CA ARG A 375 1.91 -9.79 16.17
C ARG A 375 1.03 -10.53 15.17
N MET A 376 0.19 -9.84 14.42
CA MET A 376 -0.79 -10.46 13.50
C MET A 376 -0.14 -11.36 12.46
N ARG A 377 1.04 -11.01 11.93
CA ARG A 377 1.75 -11.87 10.99
C ARG A 377 2.14 -13.22 11.59
N HIS A 378 2.44 -13.28 12.90
CA HIS A 378 2.74 -14.56 13.58
C HIS A 378 1.51 -15.45 13.70
N PHE A 379 0.32 -14.86 13.71
CA PHE A 379 -0.94 -15.59 13.66
C PHE A 379 -1.38 -15.97 12.24
N GLY A 380 -0.73 -15.42 11.19
CA GLY A 380 -1.08 -15.69 9.81
C GLY A 380 -1.99 -14.62 9.18
N VAL A 381 -1.95 -13.38 9.67
CA VAL A 381 -2.58 -12.23 9.01
C VAL A 381 -1.52 -11.36 8.35
N PHE A 382 -1.59 -11.21 7.04
CA PHE A 382 -0.64 -10.44 6.25
C PHE A 382 -1.33 -9.17 5.75
N THR A 383 -0.90 -8.02 6.27
CA THR A 383 -1.66 -6.78 6.10
C THR A 383 -1.16 -5.95 4.94
N VAL A 384 -2.08 -5.48 4.11
CA VAL A 384 -1.88 -4.49 3.05
C VAL A 384 -2.64 -3.22 3.45
N PHE A 385 -1.91 -2.22 3.93
CA PHE A 385 -2.47 -0.92 4.26
C PHE A 385 -2.58 -0.05 3.02
N VAL A 386 -3.74 0.54 2.79
CA VAL A 386 -3.96 1.52 1.72
C VAL A 386 -4.35 2.84 2.36
N THR A 387 -3.52 3.88 2.23
CA THR A 387 -3.77 5.16 2.89
C THR A 387 -3.23 6.34 2.09
N ASN A 388 -3.89 7.49 2.23
CA ASN A 388 -3.42 8.78 1.73
C ASN A 388 -2.75 9.62 2.83
N GLN A 389 -2.77 9.14 4.08
CA GLN A 389 -2.21 9.79 5.26
C GLN A 389 -1.25 8.84 5.97
N PRO A 390 0.01 8.76 5.53
CA PRO A 390 0.98 7.87 6.14
C PRO A 390 1.28 8.24 7.59
N ASP A 391 1.26 9.53 7.94
CA ASP A 391 1.48 10.06 9.29
C ASP A 391 0.40 9.65 10.30
N ALA A 392 -0.77 9.25 9.82
CA ALA A 392 -1.87 8.78 10.66
C ALA A 392 -1.76 7.29 11.07
N ILE A 393 -0.80 6.56 10.51
CA ILE A 393 -0.44 5.20 10.94
C ILE A 393 0.70 5.29 11.95
N ASP A 394 0.59 4.55 13.07
CA ASP A 394 1.60 4.56 14.14
C ASP A 394 3.00 4.23 13.60
N HIS A 395 3.99 4.97 14.05
CA HIS A 395 5.42 4.77 13.73
C HIS A 395 5.92 3.34 14.07
N LYS A 396 5.33 2.67 15.06
CA LYS A 396 5.66 1.29 15.41
C LYS A 396 5.33 0.32 14.27
N ILE A 397 4.25 0.59 13.53
CA ILE A 397 3.84 -0.20 12.36
C ILE A 397 4.84 0.02 11.23
N TYR A 398 5.20 1.28 10.95
CA TYR A 398 6.17 1.61 9.90
C TYR A 398 7.52 0.92 10.07
N ARG A 399 7.98 0.75 11.31
CA ARG A 399 9.24 0.02 11.60
C ARG A 399 9.21 -1.46 11.23
N GLN A 400 8.02 -2.01 10.95
CA GLN A 400 7.81 -3.42 10.60
C GLN A 400 7.32 -3.60 9.16
N VAL A 401 7.23 -2.52 8.41
CA VAL A 401 6.84 -2.56 7.01
C VAL A 401 7.95 -3.20 6.20
N ASP A 402 7.59 -4.23 5.45
CA ASP A 402 8.50 -4.98 4.59
C ASP A 402 8.49 -4.48 3.14
N ASN A 403 7.32 -4.01 2.67
CA ASN A 403 7.11 -3.56 1.29
C ASN A 403 6.35 -2.24 1.24
N ILE A 404 6.77 -1.33 0.39
CA ILE A 404 6.12 -0.03 0.20
C ILE A 404 5.89 0.21 -1.30
N PHE A 405 4.65 0.52 -1.66
CA PHE A 405 4.26 1.07 -2.96
C PHE A 405 3.96 2.55 -2.78
N LEU A 406 4.86 3.39 -3.22
CA LEU A 406 4.85 4.82 -2.97
C LEU A 406 4.49 5.58 -4.24
N TYR A 407 3.31 6.18 -4.27
CA TYR A 407 2.88 7.11 -5.31
C TYR A 407 3.36 8.54 -5.00
N SER A 408 3.06 9.48 -5.89
CA SER A 408 3.48 10.88 -5.72
C SER A 408 2.92 11.50 -4.43
N PHE A 409 3.81 12.21 -3.72
CA PHE A 409 3.51 13.05 -2.55
C PHE A 409 4.05 14.47 -2.74
N SER A 410 3.39 15.43 -2.11
CA SER A 410 3.85 16.81 -2.05
C SER A 410 4.34 17.23 -0.65
N ASN A 411 3.98 16.47 0.39
CA ASN A 411 4.34 16.77 1.77
C ASN A 411 5.67 16.10 2.14
N ASP A 412 6.65 16.91 2.55
CA ASP A 412 7.99 16.42 2.92
C ASP A 412 7.99 15.62 4.23
N ALA A 413 7.09 15.90 5.17
CA ALA A 413 6.98 15.15 6.42
C ALA A 413 6.54 13.70 6.14
N ASP A 414 5.57 13.51 5.25
CA ASP A 414 5.10 12.19 4.81
C ASP A 414 6.21 11.41 4.11
N LEU A 415 6.97 12.08 3.24
CA LEU A 415 8.10 11.48 2.54
C LEU A 415 9.21 11.03 3.51
N ALA A 416 9.52 11.86 4.51
CA ALA A 416 10.51 11.54 5.52
C ALA A 416 10.12 10.31 6.34
N LEU A 417 8.83 10.22 6.73
CA LEU A 417 8.29 9.08 7.47
C LEU A 417 8.41 7.78 6.68
N VAL A 418 7.96 7.79 5.42
CA VAL A 418 8.00 6.61 4.54
C VAL A 418 9.42 6.21 4.20
N SER A 419 10.32 7.18 3.99
CA SER A 419 11.74 6.92 3.71
C SER A 419 12.44 6.24 4.89
N GLN A 420 12.11 6.63 6.14
CA GLN A 420 12.64 5.99 7.33
C GLN A 420 12.22 4.51 7.47
N ALA A 421 11.05 4.16 6.96
CA ALA A 421 10.56 2.78 6.96
C ALA A 421 11.18 1.93 5.85
N SER A 422 11.75 2.57 4.82
CA SER A 422 12.42 1.89 3.72
C SER A 422 13.93 1.82 3.95
N MET A 423 14.59 0.84 3.34
CA MET A 423 16.05 0.77 3.33
C MET A 423 16.69 1.71 2.28
N ALA A 424 15.87 2.47 1.55
CA ALA A 424 16.33 3.42 0.55
C ALA A 424 16.65 4.78 1.19
N ASP A 425 17.64 5.47 0.64
CA ASP A 425 18.00 6.81 1.10
C ASP A 425 16.91 7.84 0.78
N THR A 426 16.76 8.81 1.69
CA THR A 426 15.71 9.83 1.62
C THR A 426 15.82 10.70 0.36
N ASP A 427 17.03 10.98 -0.12
CA ASP A 427 17.25 11.87 -1.26
C ASP A 427 16.74 11.22 -2.55
N THR A 428 17.07 9.95 -2.78
CA THR A 428 16.54 9.18 -3.92
C THR A 428 15.02 9.07 -3.87
N VAL A 429 14.46 8.70 -2.72
CA VAL A 429 13.00 8.57 -2.57
C VAL A 429 12.32 9.90 -2.88
N ARG A 430 12.82 11.01 -2.31
CA ARG A 430 12.27 12.36 -2.52
C ARG A 430 12.35 12.78 -3.99
N ALA A 431 13.49 12.60 -4.62
CA ALA A 431 13.72 12.99 -6.01
C ALA A 431 12.78 12.25 -6.96
N ILE A 432 12.68 10.93 -6.82
CA ILE A 432 11.82 10.10 -7.67
C ILE A 432 10.34 10.41 -7.42
N VAL A 433 9.89 10.42 -6.16
CA VAL A 433 8.46 10.52 -5.83
C VAL A 433 7.85 11.85 -6.24
N ARG A 434 8.62 12.96 -6.15
CA ARG A 434 8.15 14.27 -6.59
C ARG A 434 7.91 14.36 -8.09
N THR A 435 8.61 13.57 -8.89
CA THR A 435 8.53 13.56 -10.35
C THR A 435 7.59 12.49 -10.91
N LEU A 436 7.01 11.61 -10.04
CA LEU A 436 6.15 10.52 -10.48
C LEU A 436 4.87 11.03 -11.14
N PRO A 437 4.62 10.66 -12.41
CA PRO A 437 3.33 10.91 -13.05
C PRO A 437 2.22 10.03 -12.44
N PRO A 438 0.94 10.35 -12.71
CA PRO A 438 -0.18 9.49 -12.30
C PRO A 438 0.00 8.04 -12.77
N ARG A 439 -0.47 7.10 -11.96
CA ARG A 439 -0.38 5.65 -12.18
C ARG A 439 1.05 5.09 -12.21
N ARG A 440 2.04 5.86 -11.79
CA ARG A 440 3.38 5.34 -11.50
C ARG A 440 3.63 5.31 -10.01
N CYS A 441 4.26 4.26 -9.54
CA CYS A 441 4.66 4.14 -8.16
C CYS A 441 6.11 3.67 -8.04
N LEU A 442 6.76 4.10 -6.97
CA LEU A 442 8.06 3.63 -6.54
C LEU A 442 7.86 2.43 -5.62
N LEU A 443 8.43 1.29 -5.96
CA LEU A 443 8.44 0.08 -5.14
C LEU A 443 9.72 0.06 -4.31
N LEU A 444 9.55 -0.26 -3.03
CA LEU A 444 10.62 -0.34 -2.04
C LEU A 444 10.47 -1.62 -1.20
N GLY A 445 11.56 -2.14 -0.70
CA GLY A 445 11.59 -3.27 0.22
C GLY A 445 11.83 -4.63 -0.43
N HIS A 446 11.43 -5.67 0.26
CA HIS A 446 11.70 -7.06 -0.12
C HIS A 446 11.17 -7.46 -1.49
N ILE A 447 10.05 -6.88 -1.89
CA ILE A 447 9.36 -7.17 -3.16
C ILE A 447 10.24 -6.89 -4.39
N VAL A 448 11.23 -6.02 -4.24
CA VAL A 448 12.17 -5.60 -5.29
C VAL A 448 13.64 -5.84 -4.89
N GLY A 449 13.89 -6.75 -3.94
CA GLY A 449 15.26 -7.04 -3.48
C GLY A 449 15.98 -5.82 -2.89
N ASN A 450 15.23 -4.88 -2.31
CA ASN A 450 15.68 -3.60 -1.77
C ASN A 450 16.27 -2.61 -2.80
N LEU A 451 16.06 -2.85 -4.09
CA LEU A 451 16.36 -1.88 -5.15
C LEU A 451 15.10 -1.03 -5.44
N PRO A 452 15.15 0.30 -5.29
CA PRO A 452 14.01 1.16 -5.61
C PRO A 452 13.61 1.07 -7.09
N VAL A 453 12.40 0.61 -7.41
CA VAL A 453 11.95 0.44 -8.81
C VAL A 453 10.70 1.24 -9.09
N VAL A 454 10.73 2.02 -10.17
CA VAL A 454 9.55 2.75 -10.65
C VAL A 454 8.75 1.86 -11.60
N VAL A 455 7.49 1.62 -11.27
CA VAL A 455 6.57 0.80 -12.06
C VAL A 455 5.40 1.64 -12.56
N GLN A 456 5.12 1.55 -13.85
CA GLN A 456 3.87 2.01 -14.46
C GLN A 456 2.82 0.94 -14.24
N VAL A 457 1.84 1.21 -13.37
CA VAL A 457 0.77 0.25 -13.04
C VAL A 457 -0.16 0.07 -14.23
N ASP A 458 -0.45 -1.19 -14.60
CA ASP A 458 -1.37 -1.52 -15.68
C ASP A 458 -2.82 -1.10 -15.30
N PRO A 459 -3.71 -0.81 -16.25
CA PRO A 459 -5.11 -0.60 -15.97
C PRO A 459 -5.73 -1.87 -15.36
N PHE A 460 -6.67 -1.69 -14.43
CA PHE A 460 -7.43 -2.78 -13.82
C PHE A 460 -8.70 -3.00 -14.64
N ASP A 461 -8.88 -4.22 -15.08
CA ASP A 461 -9.99 -4.66 -15.90
C ASP A 461 -11.19 -5.01 -14.99
N SER A 462 -11.92 -3.98 -14.55
CA SER A 462 -13.21 -4.11 -13.84
C SER A 462 -14.05 -2.85 -14.03
N PRO A 463 -15.37 -2.93 -13.82
CA PRO A 463 -16.23 -1.75 -13.87
C PRO A 463 -15.70 -0.66 -12.93
N PRO A 464 -15.82 0.63 -13.31
CA PRO A 464 -15.38 1.73 -12.48
C PRO A 464 -16.24 1.82 -11.22
N SER A 465 -15.73 1.37 -10.08
CA SER A 465 -16.34 1.52 -8.76
C SER A 465 -15.64 2.64 -7.96
N GLY A 466 -16.37 3.32 -7.08
CA GLY A 466 -15.82 4.36 -6.21
C GLY A 466 -15.40 5.65 -6.94
N THR A 467 -15.90 5.91 -8.15
CA THR A 467 -15.56 7.14 -8.88
C THR A 467 -16.15 8.37 -8.19
N THR A 468 -15.31 9.40 -8.04
CA THR A 468 -15.76 10.71 -7.54
C THR A 468 -16.82 11.28 -8.46
N ARG A 469 -18.06 11.45 -7.97
CA ARG A 469 -19.13 12.11 -8.73
C ARG A 469 -18.76 13.57 -8.91
N ARG A 470 -18.39 13.95 -10.13
CA ARG A 470 -18.04 15.32 -10.46
C ARG A 470 -19.29 16.07 -10.93
N PHE A 471 -19.53 17.26 -10.39
CA PHE A 471 -20.72 18.05 -10.69
C PHE A 471 -20.91 18.27 -12.20
N PHE A 472 -19.88 18.69 -12.91
CA PHE A 472 -19.96 18.96 -14.35
C PHE A 472 -20.01 17.71 -15.24
N GLN A 473 -19.75 16.52 -14.72
CA GLN A 473 -19.92 15.26 -15.45
C GLN A 473 -21.36 14.70 -15.35
N MET A 474 -22.18 15.24 -14.44
CA MET A 474 -23.57 14.83 -14.27
C MET A 474 -24.57 15.57 -15.16
N GLU A 475 -24.14 16.62 -15.88
CA GLU A 475 -25.02 17.39 -16.77
C GLU A 475 -25.71 16.54 -17.85
N PRO A 476 -25.03 15.58 -18.53
CA PRO A 476 -25.68 14.73 -19.52
C PRO A 476 -26.77 13.85 -18.94
N GLU A 477 -26.57 13.29 -17.74
CA GLU A 477 -27.58 12.42 -17.07
C GLU A 477 -28.78 13.23 -16.58
N ILE A 478 -28.55 14.43 -16.08
CA ILE A 478 -29.62 15.33 -15.63
C ILE A 478 -30.42 15.86 -16.84
N ALA A 479 -29.73 16.16 -17.94
CA ALA A 479 -30.36 16.56 -19.20
C ALA A 479 -31.22 15.43 -19.78
N ALA A 480 -30.72 14.19 -19.80
CA ALA A 480 -31.47 13.03 -20.26
C ALA A 480 -32.72 12.73 -19.41
N ARG A 481 -32.63 12.89 -18.08
CA ARG A 481 -33.79 12.75 -17.17
C ARG A 481 -34.85 13.87 -17.31
N ARG A 482 -34.43 15.07 -17.75
CA ARG A 482 -35.33 16.19 -18.03
C ARG A 482 -35.99 16.09 -19.42
N ALA A 483 -35.33 15.46 -20.38
CA ALA A 483 -35.87 15.24 -21.71
C ALA A 483 -36.80 14.04 -21.83
N GLY A 484 -36.79 13.15 -20.83
CA GLY A 484 -37.68 11.97 -20.74
C GLY A 484 -38.91 12.18 -19.87
N LYS A 485 -39.21 13.41 -19.46
CA LYS A 485 -40.47 13.86 -18.85
C LYS A 485 -41.16 14.83 -19.81
#